data_7b2da77f3fc51264a967fb32879d386b
#
_entry.id   7b2da77f3fc51264a967fb32879d386b
#
_cell.length_a   1.000
_cell.length_b   1.000
_cell.length_c   1.000
_cell.angle_alpha   90.00
_cell.angle_beta   90.00
_cell.angle_gamma   90.00
#
_symmetry.space_group_name_H-M   'P 1'
#
loop_
_entity.id
_entity.type
_entity.pdbx_description
1 polymer ?
#
loop_
_entity_poly.entity_id
_entity_poly.type
_entity_poly.pdbx_seq_one_letter_code
_entity_poly.pdbx_strand_id
1 'polypeptide(L)'
;MEKIYHYLARTNSGKTVEGILASDDEDGAFSELRKRGLQPLAVDFSLNDTVNLFTTPNFSPEALAAYYLGLGLRIKNGMDVVDAVEDMADQPTHFRVKLCASDLVNHMRSGLKLGPSMENAGFPARDSNIIKALEQGAKTATGLENISNDYRRTASIQKKINGMLIEPVFMAIVGVIAIWATMVFAVPIFQRVFKSLTEEGGKIPGYAKVFYHFSDIFDSHVVIGTVVYFAIFIGAWVFLRSRYFKKLLDHVSTLRRFSEMVDHAALWGGFRLLIDTSISPQTIPDMLAQSAHRPDSKEAFEALGVMMKRGMKYPDSIRQAGFPSYIGKDAASAMDAPGLVAQTEALTMMNNIMAMRVEEMADKVVTFSHIAVTLASSLMIMGIMALTILPVMITELHLA
;
A
#
# COMPACT_ATOMS: atom_id res chain seq x y z
N MET A 1 3.46 -19.79 -15.71
CA MET A 1 2.74 -18.55 -15.34
C MET A 1 1.54 -18.96 -14.53
N GLU A 2 1.48 -18.60 -13.26
CA GLU A 2 0.39 -19.05 -12.38
C GLU A 2 -0.97 -18.60 -12.92
N LYS A 3 -1.88 -19.57 -13.03
CA LYS A 3 -3.27 -19.40 -13.47
C LYS A 3 -4.19 -19.78 -12.33
N ILE A 4 -5.39 -19.21 -12.31
CA ILE A 4 -6.38 -19.51 -11.27
C ILE A 4 -7.41 -20.49 -11.81
N TYR A 5 -7.64 -21.53 -11.02
CA TYR A 5 -8.63 -22.57 -11.28
C TYR A 5 -9.67 -22.57 -10.17
N HIS A 6 -10.93 -22.62 -10.54
CA HIS A 6 -12.02 -22.96 -9.63
C HIS A 6 -12.13 -24.49 -9.58
N TYR A 7 -12.25 -25.02 -8.40
CA TYR A 7 -12.42 -26.46 -8.24
C TYR A 7 -13.66 -26.81 -7.44
N LEU A 8 -14.26 -27.92 -7.83
CA LEU A 8 -15.22 -28.66 -7.05
C LEU A 8 -14.57 -29.99 -6.69
N ALA A 9 -14.49 -30.31 -5.41
CA ALA A 9 -13.82 -31.52 -4.95
C ALA A 9 -14.60 -32.16 -3.79
N ARG A 10 -14.39 -33.46 -3.59
CA ARG A 10 -14.96 -34.20 -2.47
C ARG A 10 -13.89 -34.51 -1.45
N THR A 11 -14.18 -34.26 -0.19
CA THR A 11 -13.32 -34.63 0.94
C THR A 11 -13.41 -36.14 1.22
N ASN A 12 -12.45 -36.70 1.96
CA ASN A 12 -12.49 -38.09 2.40
C ASN A 12 -13.72 -38.44 3.27
N SER A 13 -14.35 -37.41 3.88
CA SER A 13 -15.60 -37.55 4.61
C SER A 13 -16.84 -37.53 3.73
N GLY A 14 -16.68 -37.39 2.39
CA GLY A 14 -17.79 -37.35 1.43
C GLY A 14 -18.44 -35.99 1.23
N LYS A 15 -18.02 -34.95 1.95
CA LYS A 15 -18.53 -33.57 1.81
C LYS A 15 -17.96 -32.94 0.52
N THR A 16 -18.80 -32.31 -0.28
CA THR A 16 -18.37 -31.53 -1.45
C THR A 16 -17.91 -30.15 -0.99
N VAL A 17 -16.77 -29.71 -1.55
CA VAL A 17 -16.14 -28.42 -1.25
C VAL A 17 -15.78 -27.72 -2.55
N GLU A 18 -15.97 -26.41 -2.56
CA GLU A 18 -15.58 -25.54 -3.65
C GLU A 18 -14.45 -24.63 -3.19
N GLY A 19 -13.63 -24.14 -4.12
CA GLY A 19 -12.57 -23.21 -3.81
C GLY A 19 -11.83 -22.76 -5.05
N ILE A 20 -10.79 -21.96 -4.84
CA ILE A 20 -9.89 -21.48 -5.89
C ILE A 20 -8.47 -21.92 -5.59
N LEU A 21 -7.72 -22.22 -6.64
CA LEU A 21 -6.34 -22.70 -6.56
C LEU A 21 -5.48 -22.04 -7.64
N ALA A 22 -4.27 -21.63 -7.28
CA ALA A 22 -3.26 -21.18 -8.24
C ALA A 22 -2.42 -22.37 -8.71
N SER A 23 -2.29 -22.55 -10.02
CA SER A 23 -1.45 -23.59 -10.65
C SER A 23 -0.96 -23.13 -12.02
N ASP A 24 0.13 -23.71 -12.51
CA ASP A 24 0.64 -23.39 -13.86
C ASP A 24 -0.22 -23.97 -14.98
N ASP A 25 -0.82 -25.15 -14.73
CA ASP A 25 -1.71 -25.84 -15.65
C ASP A 25 -2.81 -26.63 -14.91
N GLU A 26 -3.73 -27.19 -15.66
CA GLU A 26 -4.88 -27.94 -15.16
C GLU A 26 -4.44 -29.25 -14.49
N ASP A 27 -3.49 -29.99 -15.07
CA ASP A 27 -2.95 -31.23 -14.51
C ASP A 27 -2.25 -30.94 -13.15
N GLY A 28 -1.52 -29.85 -13.07
CA GLY A 28 -0.94 -29.36 -11.82
C GLY A 28 -2.00 -29.07 -10.75
N ALA A 29 -3.12 -28.46 -11.14
CA ALA A 29 -4.23 -28.20 -10.23
C ALA A 29 -4.86 -29.50 -9.72
N PHE A 30 -5.11 -30.49 -10.61
CA PHE A 30 -5.57 -31.82 -10.22
C PHE A 30 -4.59 -32.52 -9.25
N SER A 31 -3.30 -32.47 -9.56
CA SER A 31 -2.24 -33.06 -8.74
C SER A 31 -2.19 -32.43 -7.34
N GLU A 32 -2.28 -31.10 -7.28
CA GLU A 32 -2.22 -30.36 -6.01
C GLU A 32 -3.44 -30.65 -5.13
N LEU A 33 -4.65 -30.72 -5.71
CA LEU A 33 -5.87 -31.10 -4.98
C LEU A 33 -5.77 -32.52 -4.41
N ARG A 34 -5.22 -33.46 -5.18
CA ARG A 34 -5.00 -34.84 -4.69
C ARG A 34 -3.98 -34.90 -3.55
N LYS A 35 -2.90 -34.12 -3.63
CA LYS A 35 -1.92 -34.00 -2.52
C LYS A 35 -2.56 -33.46 -1.24
N ARG A 36 -3.56 -32.57 -1.39
CA ARG A 36 -4.34 -32.01 -0.27
C ARG A 36 -5.42 -32.98 0.26
N GLY A 37 -5.48 -34.23 -0.24
CA GLY A 37 -6.46 -35.24 0.16
C GLY A 37 -7.87 -35.00 -0.36
N LEU A 38 -7.99 -34.17 -1.37
CA LEU A 38 -9.27 -33.88 -2.04
C LEU A 38 -9.41 -34.70 -3.30
N GLN A 39 -10.63 -35.21 -3.56
CA GLN A 39 -10.98 -35.87 -4.82
C GLN A 39 -11.60 -34.82 -5.76
N PRO A 40 -10.85 -34.29 -6.77
CA PRO A 40 -11.38 -33.28 -7.66
C PRO A 40 -12.49 -33.89 -8.55
N LEU A 41 -13.63 -33.19 -8.58
CA LEU A 41 -14.78 -33.54 -9.43
C LEU A 41 -14.81 -32.68 -10.70
N ALA A 42 -14.47 -31.37 -10.55
CA ALA A 42 -14.32 -30.44 -11.66
C ALA A 42 -13.21 -29.43 -11.34
N VAL A 43 -12.49 -29.01 -12.37
CA VAL A 43 -11.46 -27.96 -12.29
C VAL A 43 -11.62 -27.09 -13.52
N ASP A 44 -12.01 -25.83 -13.33
CA ASP A 44 -12.32 -24.89 -14.41
C ASP A 44 -11.37 -23.69 -14.36
N PHE A 45 -10.74 -23.37 -15.48
CA PHE A 45 -9.87 -22.20 -15.61
C PHE A 45 -10.68 -20.90 -15.55
N SER A 46 -10.26 -19.95 -14.70
CA SER A 46 -10.83 -18.62 -14.62
C SER A 46 -9.87 -17.56 -15.16
N LEU A 47 -10.18 -17.04 -16.35
CA LEU A 47 -9.40 -15.95 -16.95
C LEU A 47 -9.53 -14.67 -16.15
N ASN A 48 -10.72 -14.35 -15.63
CA ASN A 48 -10.98 -13.17 -14.84
C ASN A 48 -10.17 -13.16 -13.54
N ASP A 49 -10.14 -14.28 -12.81
CA ASP A 49 -9.39 -14.40 -11.57
C ASP A 49 -7.88 -14.48 -11.81
N THR A 50 -7.45 -15.02 -12.93
CA THR A 50 -6.05 -14.97 -13.36
C THR A 50 -5.61 -13.53 -13.62
N VAL A 51 -6.43 -12.72 -14.29
CA VAL A 51 -6.16 -11.28 -14.46
C VAL A 51 -6.17 -10.55 -13.11
N ASN A 52 -7.10 -10.89 -12.23
CA ASN A 52 -7.16 -10.34 -10.87
C ASN A 52 -5.90 -10.66 -10.05
N LEU A 53 -5.28 -11.81 -10.22
CA LEU A 53 -4.02 -12.15 -9.55
C LEU A 53 -2.91 -11.15 -9.87
N PHE A 54 -2.85 -10.68 -11.13
CA PHE A 54 -1.83 -9.71 -11.57
C PHE A 54 -2.21 -8.26 -11.27
N THR A 55 -3.50 -7.92 -11.29
CA THR A 55 -3.98 -6.56 -11.08
C THR A 55 -4.14 -6.21 -9.61
N THR A 56 -4.37 -7.19 -8.74
CA THR A 56 -4.54 -7.01 -7.28
C THR A 56 -3.49 -7.79 -6.46
N PRO A 57 -2.19 -7.49 -6.62
CA PRO A 57 -1.13 -8.27 -5.97
C PRO A 57 -1.06 -8.07 -4.46
N ASN A 58 -1.60 -6.98 -3.94
CA ASN A 58 -1.54 -6.61 -2.53
C ASN A 58 -2.85 -6.90 -1.80
N PHE A 59 -2.77 -7.12 -0.49
CA PHE A 59 -3.94 -7.21 0.36
C PHE A 59 -4.62 -5.83 0.51
N SER A 60 -5.96 -5.82 0.49
CA SER A 60 -6.73 -4.67 0.92
C SER A 60 -6.85 -4.68 2.45
N PRO A 61 -6.42 -3.61 3.15
CA PRO A 61 -6.59 -3.51 4.60
C PRO A 61 -8.05 -3.64 5.05
N GLU A 62 -9.00 -3.11 4.27
CA GLU A 62 -10.43 -3.22 4.55
C GLU A 62 -10.90 -4.67 4.47
N ALA A 63 -10.45 -5.42 3.47
CA ALA A 63 -10.81 -6.81 3.28
C ALA A 63 -10.21 -7.71 4.37
N LEU A 64 -8.94 -7.48 4.75
CA LEU A 64 -8.32 -8.18 5.88
C LEU A 64 -9.02 -7.85 7.19
N ALA A 65 -9.36 -6.59 7.43
CA ALA A 65 -10.10 -6.19 8.62
C ALA A 65 -11.46 -6.90 8.72
N ALA A 66 -12.21 -6.93 7.62
CA ALA A 66 -13.51 -7.62 7.58
C ALA A 66 -13.37 -9.12 7.82
N TYR A 67 -12.38 -9.75 7.16
CA TYR A 67 -12.13 -11.18 7.30
C TYR A 67 -11.76 -11.56 8.74
N TYR A 68 -10.78 -10.88 9.34
CA TYR A 68 -10.33 -11.16 10.71
C TYR A 68 -11.41 -10.87 11.74
N LEU A 69 -12.22 -9.82 11.54
CA LEU A 69 -13.36 -9.56 12.43
C LEU A 69 -14.39 -10.66 12.35
N GLY A 70 -14.76 -11.06 11.14
CA GLY A 70 -15.74 -12.12 10.91
C GLY A 70 -15.30 -13.44 11.53
N LEU A 71 -14.05 -13.81 11.34
CA LEU A 71 -13.45 -15.01 11.93
C LEU A 71 -13.40 -14.92 13.46
N GLY A 72 -12.91 -13.79 13.99
CA GLY A 72 -12.83 -13.55 15.44
C GLY A 72 -14.17 -13.61 16.13
N LEU A 73 -15.23 -13.04 15.53
CA LEU A 73 -16.59 -13.08 16.08
C LEU A 73 -17.15 -14.50 16.14
N ARG A 74 -16.92 -15.34 15.14
CA ARG A 74 -17.38 -16.75 15.12
C ARG A 74 -16.72 -17.56 16.22
N ILE A 75 -15.39 -17.44 16.34
CA ILE A 75 -14.64 -18.11 17.41
C ILE A 75 -15.07 -17.61 18.79
N LYS A 76 -15.28 -16.30 18.94
CA LYS A 76 -15.77 -15.69 20.20
C LYS A 76 -17.16 -16.20 20.59
N ASN A 77 -18.01 -16.47 19.61
CA ASN A 77 -19.35 -17.04 19.82
C ASN A 77 -19.34 -18.57 20.04
N GLY A 78 -18.16 -19.19 20.16
CA GLY A 78 -18.02 -20.61 20.49
C GLY A 78 -18.02 -21.55 19.29
N MET A 79 -17.93 -21.03 18.06
CA MET A 79 -17.74 -21.87 16.87
C MET A 79 -16.34 -22.46 16.89
N ASP A 80 -16.20 -23.74 16.50
CA ASP A 80 -14.89 -24.34 16.31
C ASP A 80 -14.06 -23.56 15.29
N VAL A 81 -12.75 -23.52 15.48
CA VAL A 81 -11.87 -22.70 14.65
C VAL A 81 -11.89 -23.15 13.18
N VAL A 82 -11.95 -24.47 12.94
CA VAL A 82 -12.01 -25.05 11.58
C VAL A 82 -13.32 -24.68 10.91
N ASP A 83 -14.43 -24.84 11.62
CA ASP A 83 -15.78 -24.48 11.12
C ASP A 83 -15.89 -22.98 10.84
N ALA A 84 -15.29 -22.14 11.70
CA ALA A 84 -15.27 -20.69 11.52
C ALA A 84 -14.48 -20.29 10.27
N VAL A 85 -13.35 -20.93 10.00
CA VAL A 85 -12.53 -20.70 8.79
C VAL A 85 -13.26 -21.18 7.54
N GLU A 86 -13.93 -22.34 7.58
CA GLU A 86 -14.74 -22.84 6.46
C GLU A 86 -15.89 -21.88 6.13
N ASP A 87 -16.62 -21.42 7.13
CA ASP A 87 -17.74 -20.49 6.95
C ASP A 87 -17.32 -19.12 6.41
N MET A 88 -16.06 -18.73 6.68
CA MET A 88 -15.49 -17.46 6.20
C MET A 88 -14.79 -17.56 4.86
N ALA A 89 -14.57 -18.75 4.30
CA ALA A 89 -13.74 -18.94 3.11
C ALA A 89 -14.28 -18.25 1.85
N ASP A 90 -15.62 -18.26 1.67
CA ASP A 90 -16.28 -17.70 0.48
C ASP A 90 -16.73 -16.25 0.65
N GLN A 91 -16.61 -15.68 1.85
CA GLN A 91 -17.10 -14.34 2.16
C GLN A 91 -16.19 -13.19 1.68
N PRO A 92 -14.85 -13.33 1.55
CA PRO A 92 -14.02 -12.22 1.12
C PRO A 92 -14.35 -11.78 -0.31
N THR A 93 -14.62 -10.51 -0.48
CA THR A 93 -14.84 -9.89 -1.81
C THR A 93 -13.53 -9.56 -2.52
N HIS A 94 -12.45 -9.41 -1.76
CA HIS A 94 -11.12 -9.10 -2.31
C HIS A 94 -10.41 -10.39 -2.72
N PHE A 95 -10.01 -10.47 -4.00
CA PHE A 95 -9.47 -11.68 -4.61
C PHE A 95 -8.30 -12.31 -3.83
N ARG A 96 -7.31 -11.49 -3.41
CA ARG A 96 -6.14 -11.99 -2.68
C ARG A 96 -6.51 -12.61 -1.32
N VAL A 97 -7.45 -12.01 -0.60
CA VAL A 97 -7.94 -12.54 0.69
C VAL A 97 -8.72 -13.83 0.47
N LYS A 98 -9.55 -13.89 -0.57
CA LYS A 98 -10.32 -15.09 -0.93
C LYS A 98 -9.40 -16.27 -1.27
N LEU A 99 -8.34 -16.03 -2.06
CA LEU A 99 -7.35 -17.05 -2.39
C LEU A 99 -6.68 -17.62 -1.12
N CYS A 100 -6.17 -16.74 -0.26
CA CYS A 100 -5.56 -17.17 1.00
C CYS A 100 -6.56 -17.83 1.95
N ALA A 101 -7.82 -17.38 2.00
CA ALA A 101 -8.86 -18.01 2.82
C ALA A 101 -9.19 -19.43 2.34
N SER A 102 -9.25 -19.66 1.04
CA SER A 102 -9.44 -21.01 0.46
C SER A 102 -8.28 -21.94 0.82
N ASP A 103 -7.04 -21.46 0.71
CA ASP A 103 -5.86 -22.26 1.10
C ASP A 103 -5.79 -22.49 2.61
N LEU A 104 -6.21 -21.52 3.42
CA LEU A 104 -6.29 -21.65 4.87
C LEU A 104 -7.19 -22.82 5.30
N VAL A 105 -8.38 -22.97 4.68
CA VAL A 105 -9.27 -24.11 4.93
C VAL A 105 -8.55 -25.44 4.72
N ASN A 106 -7.79 -25.56 3.60
CA ASN A 106 -7.10 -26.79 3.28
C ASN A 106 -6.01 -27.12 4.32
N HIS A 107 -5.25 -26.12 4.76
CA HIS A 107 -4.23 -26.33 5.80
C HIS A 107 -4.84 -26.67 7.17
N MET A 108 -5.96 -26.04 7.53
CA MET A 108 -6.68 -26.35 8.77
C MET A 108 -7.22 -27.79 8.75
N ARG A 109 -7.78 -28.24 7.61
CA ARG A 109 -8.25 -29.64 7.43
C ARG A 109 -7.11 -30.67 7.52
N SER A 110 -5.89 -30.31 7.17
CA SER A 110 -4.71 -31.15 7.36
C SER A 110 -4.24 -31.27 8.82
N GLY A 111 -4.93 -30.61 9.75
CA GLY A 111 -4.66 -30.66 11.20
C GLY A 111 -3.64 -29.63 11.68
N LEU A 112 -3.24 -28.69 10.85
CA LEU A 112 -2.42 -27.56 11.29
C LEU A 112 -3.25 -26.58 12.12
N LYS A 113 -2.64 -25.92 13.09
CA LYS A 113 -3.24 -24.83 13.86
C LYS A 113 -3.44 -23.59 12.99
N LEU A 114 -4.31 -22.66 13.41
CA LEU A 114 -4.67 -21.48 12.64
C LEU A 114 -3.45 -20.63 12.23
N GLY A 115 -2.57 -20.29 13.17
CA GLY A 115 -1.39 -19.45 12.90
C GLY A 115 -0.43 -20.04 11.86
N PRO A 116 0.05 -21.30 12.00
CA PRO A 116 0.81 -21.98 10.95
C PRO A 116 0.06 -22.11 9.62
N SER A 117 -1.25 -22.36 9.66
CA SER A 117 -2.08 -22.45 8.45
C SER A 117 -2.18 -21.11 7.72
N MET A 118 -2.31 -20.00 8.45
CA MET A 118 -2.29 -18.64 7.88
C MET A 118 -0.96 -18.33 7.18
N GLU A 119 0.16 -18.71 7.78
CA GLU A 119 1.48 -18.52 7.17
C GLU A 119 1.61 -19.29 5.85
N ASN A 120 1.24 -20.57 5.87
CA ASN A 120 1.30 -21.43 4.67
C ASN A 120 0.32 -20.99 3.58
N ALA A 121 -0.84 -20.44 3.96
CA ALA A 121 -1.82 -19.86 3.05
C ALA A 121 -1.41 -18.49 2.48
N GLY A 122 -0.29 -17.92 2.92
CA GLY A 122 0.25 -16.66 2.41
C GLY A 122 -0.39 -15.40 2.98
N PHE A 123 -1.03 -15.48 4.13
CA PHE A 123 -1.44 -14.29 4.90
C PHE A 123 -0.22 -13.49 5.36
N PRO A 124 -0.38 -12.18 5.70
CA PRO A 124 0.75 -11.38 6.17
C PRO A 124 1.49 -12.03 7.34
N ALA A 125 2.82 -12.12 7.24
CA ALA A 125 3.66 -12.81 8.23
C ALA A 125 3.48 -12.25 9.66
N ARG A 126 3.26 -10.92 9.79
CA ARG A 126 2.94 -10.29 11.07
C ARG A 126 1.72 -10.93 11.72
N ASP A 127 0.64 -11.06 10.97
CA ASP A 127 -0.63 -11.53 11.49
C ASP A 127 -0.56 -13.02 11.87
N SER A 128 0.05 -13.82 11.00
CA SER A 128 0.29 -15.24 11.25
C SER A 128 1.13 -15.47 12.52
N ASN A 129 2.18 -14.66 12.72
CA ASN A 129 3.02 -14.74 13.90
C ASN A 129 2.28 -14.34 15.18
N ILE A 130 1.46 -13.26 15.12
CA ILE A 130 0.63 -12.84 16.25
C ILE A 130 -0.36 -13.96 16.62
N ILE A 131 -1.05 -14.54 15.62
CA ILE A 131 -2.02 -15.61 15.88
C ILE A 131 -1.35 -16.87 16.41
N LYS A 132 -0.19 -17.30 15.88
CA LYS A 132 0.60 -18.42 16.43
C LYS A 132 0.88 -18.24 17.93
N ALA A 133 1.18 -17.02 18.31
CA ALA A 133 1.48 -16.65 19.68
C ALA A 133 0.24 -16.73 20.58
N LEU A 134 -0.88 -16.19 20.11
CA LEU A 134 -2.13 -16.08 20.86
C LEU A 134 -2.86 -17.42 20.99
N GLU A 135 -2.67 -18.35 20.06
CA GLU A 135 -3.17 -19.73 20.15
C GLU A 135 -2.67 -20.47 21.40
N GLN A 136 -1.45 -20.21 21.82
CA GLN A 136 -0.89 -20.83 23.03
C GLN A 136 -1.61 -20.38 24.31
N GLY A 137 -2.21 -19.18 24.31
CA GLY A 137 -2.92 -18.61 25.45
C GLY A 137 -4.44 -18.62 25.35
N ALA A 138 -5.02 -19.33 24.38
CA ALA A 138 -6.47 -19.35 24.08
C ALA A 138 -7.08 -17.94 23.87
N LYS A 139 -6.29 -16.99 23.36
CA LYS A 139 -6.70 -15.59 23.11
C LYS A 139 -6.88 -15.29 21.62
N THR A 140 -7.06 -16.31 20.78
CA THR A 140 -7.11 -16.20 19.31
C THR A 140 -8.20 -15.24 18.84
N ALA A 141 -9.43 -15.34 19.39
CA ALA A 141 -10.54 -14.46 19.01
C ALA A 141 -10.23 -12.97 19.29
N THR A 142 -9.69 -12.68 20.48
CA THR A 142 -9.28 -11.32 20.84
C THR A 142 -8.14 -10.82 19.96
N GLY A 143 -7.21 -11.70 19.61
CA GLY A 143 -6.11 -11.37 18.68
C GLY A 143 -6.63 -10.98 17.30
N LEU A 144 -7.52 -11.76 16.73
CA LEU A 144 -8.14 -11.47 15.44
C LEU A 144 -8.93 -10.15 15.46
N GLU A 145 -9.68 -9.88 16.52
CA GLU A 145 -10.40 -8.62 16.71
C GLU A 145 -9.43 -7.42 16.76
N ASN A 146 -8.32 -7.55 17.49
CA ASN A 146 -7.30 -6.50 17.58
C ASN A 146 -6.59 -6.26 16.24
N ILE A 147 -6.19 -7.32 15.54
CA ILE A 147 -5.61 -7.22 14.19
C ILE A 147 -6.60 -6.55 13.23
N SER A 148 -7.88 -6.92 13.29
CA SER A 148 -8.93 -6.27 12.51
C SER A 148 -9.02 -4.76 12.79
N ASN A 149 -8.98 -4.35 14.06
CA ASN A 149 -9.02 -2.93 14.43
C ASN A 149 -7.81 -2.16 13.92
N ASP A 150 -6.61 -2.76 13.93
CA ASP A 150 -5.41 -2.16 13.34
C ASP A 150 -5.56 -1.96 11.82
N TYR A 151 -6.10 -2.97 11.12
CA TYR A 151 -6.37 -2.84 9.67
C TYR A 151 -7.47 -1.84 9.35
N ARG A 152 -8.54 -1.74 10.16
CA ARG A 152 -9.57 -0.70 10.01
C ARG A 152 -8.98 0.69 10.12
N ARG A 153 -8.09 0.90 11.09
CA ARG A 153 -7.38 2.17 11.24
C ARG A 153 -6.50 2.47 10.03
N THR A 154 -5.75 1.48 9.55
CA THR A 154 -4.93 1.61 8.34
C THR A 154 -5.78 1.94 7.11
N ALA A 155 -6.92 1.26 6.95
CA ALA A 155 -7.88 1.50 5.87
C ALA A 155 -8.44 2.93 5.92
N SER A 156 -8.81 3.41 7.12
CA SER A 156 -9.29 4.78 7.32
C SER A 156 -8.25 5.82 6.90
N ILE A 157 -6.99 5.64 7.30
CA ILE A 157 -5.88 6.51 6.91
C ILE A 157 -5.66 6.48 5.39
N GLN A 158 -5.63 5.29 4.78
CA GLN A 158 -5.48 5.14 3.33
C GLN A 158 -6.63 5.81 2.57
N LYS A 159 -7.87 5.62 3.04
CA LYS A 159 -9.06 6.25 2.44
C LYS A 159 -8.98 7.78 2.53
N LYS A 160 -8.54 8.30 3.66
CA LYS A 160 -8.32 9.75 3.86
C LYS A 160 -7.27 10.27 2.87
N ILE A 161 -6.10 9.62 2.78
CA ILE A 161 -5.03 10.00 1.85
C ILE A 161 -5.52 9.92 0.39
N ASN A 162 -6.14 8.81 0.01
CA ASN A 162 -6.64 8.62 -1.36
C ASN A 162 -7.68 9.68 -1.72
N GLY A 163 -8.62 9.97 -0.81
CA GLY A 163 -9.64 11.00 -1.01
C GLY A 163 -9.04 12.39 -1.24
N MET A 164 -8.01 12.74 -0.49
CA MET A 164 -7.34 14.04 -0.61
C MET A 164 -6.43 14.14 -1.85
N LEU A 165 -5.94 13.00 -2.39
CA LEU A 165 -5.13 12.98 -3.61
C LEU A 165 -5.96 13.05 -4.90
N ILE A 166 -7.28 12.89 -4.84
CA ILE A 166 -8.15 12.95 -6.02
C ILE A 166 -8.04 14.32 -6.69
N GLU A 167 -8.13 15.41 -5.94
CA GLU A 167 -8.05 16.78 -6.47
C GLU A 167 -6.72 17.07 -7.16
N PRO A 168 -5.53 16.84 -6.52
CA PRO A 168 -4.24 17.00 -7.19
C PRO A 168 -4.09 16.19 -8.46
N VAL A 169 -4.55 14.94 -8.47
CA VAL A 169 -4.49 14.07 -9.64
C VAL A 169 -5.38 14.59 -10.76
N PHE A 170 -6.61 15.01 -10.43
CA PHE A 170 -7.52 15.63 -11.39
C PHE A 170 -6.93 16.90 -12.02
N MET A 171 -6.36 17.79 -11.20
CA MET A 171 -5.71 19.01 -11.68
C MET A 171 -4.50 18.71 -12.57
N ALA A 172 -3.72 17.68 -12.26
CA ALA A 172 -2.61 17.24 -13.10
C ALA A 172 -3.11 16.74 -14.47
N ILE A 173 -4.20 15.96 -14.50
CA ILE A 173 -4.80 15.46 -15.75
C ILE A 173 -5.32 16.64 -16.59
N VAL A 174 -6.05 17.56 -15.98
CA VAL A 174 -6.54 18.77 -16.65
C VAL A 174 -5.38 19.59 -17.22
N GLY A 175 -4.29 19.72 -16.44
CA GLY A 175 -3.08 20.41 -16.88
C GLY A 175 -2.43 19.78 -18.10
N VAL A 176 -2.29 18.45 -18.11
CA VAL A 176 -1.77 17.71 -19.29
C VAL A 176 -2.64 17.97 -20.52
N ILE A 177 -3.97 17.89 -20.38
CA ILE A 177 -4.89 18.16 -21.49
C ILE A 177 -4.78 19.62 -21.96
N ALA A 178 -4.68 20.57 -21.03
CA ALA A 178 -4.55 21.99 -21.35
C ALA A 178 -3.26 22.30 -22.12
N ILE A 179 -2.12 21.72 -21.73
CA ILE A 179 -0.86 21.88 -22.48
C ILE A 179 -1.02 21.30 -23.89
N TRP A 180 -1.57 20.10 -24.02
CA TRP A 180 -1.82 19.49 -25.34
C TRP A 180 -2.71 20.39 -26.21
N ALA A 181 -3.86 20.84 -25.67
CA ALA A 181 -4.77 21.72 -26.41
C ALA A 181 -4.10 23.05 -26.82
N THR A 182 -3.27 23.61 -25.94
CA THR A 182 -2.51 24.83 -26.25
C THR A 182 -1.53 24.58 -27.42
N MET A 183 -0.81 23.47 -27.41
CA MET A 183 0.16 23.14 -28.49
C MET A 183 -0.53 22.88 -29.83
N VAL A 184 -1.69 22.22 -29.81
CA VAL A 184 -2.42 21.84 -31.04
C VAL A 184 -3.26 22.98 -31.61
N PHE A 185 -3.88 23.81 -30.77
CA PHE A 185 -4.82 24.83 -31.23
C PHE A 185 -4.30 26.26 -31.06
N ALA A 186 -3.76 26.62 -29.89
CA ALA A 186 -3.40 28.00 -29.62
C ALA A 186 -2.09 28.41 -30.28
N VAL A 187 -1.05 27.61 -30.18
CA VAL A 187 0.29 27.97 -30.72
C VAL A 187 0.26 28.15 -32.24
N PRO A 188 -0.40 27.33 -33.08
CA PRO A 188 -0.47 27.57 -34.50
C PRO A 188 -1.22 28.87 -34.90
N ILE A 189 -2.19 29.28 -34.07
CA ILE A 189 -2.89 30.58 -34.29
C ILE A 189 -1.90 31.72 -34.06
N PHE A 190 -1.16 31.68 -32.96
CA PHE A 190 -0.19 32.72 -32.66
C PHE A 190 0.99 32.73 -33.63
N GLN A 191 1.45 31.59 -34.14
CA GLN A 191 2.45 31.52 -35.21
C GLN A 191 2.03 32.27 -36.47
N ARG A 192 0.75 32.15 -36.89
CA ARG A 192 0.22 32.85 -38.04
C ARG A 192 0.21 34.36 -37.82
N VAL A 193 -0.23 34.82 -36.66
CA VAL A 193 -0.18 36.23 -36.27
C VAL A 193 1.28 36.76 -36.25
N PHE A 194 2.22 35.98 -35.76
CA PHE A 194 3.62 36.36 -35.72
C PHE A 194 4.26 36.43 -37.12
N LYS A 195 3.92 35.52 -38.02
CA LYS A 195 4.42 35.60 -39.41
C LYS A 195 4.00 36.92 -40.07
N SER A 196 2.76 37.35 -39.91
CA SER A 196 2.32 38.62 -40.46
C SER A 196 3.03 39.83 -39.85
N LEU A 197 3.22 39.83 -38.52
CA LEU A 197 3.97 40.89 -37.83
C LEU A 197 5.50 40.89 -38.18
N THR A 198 6.06 39.73 -38.48
CA THR A 198 7.50 39.63 -38.85
C THR A 198 7.75 40.13 -40.29
N GLU A 199 6.75 39.98 -41.18
CA GLU A 199 6.78 40.58 -42.51
C GLU A 199 6.76 42.12 -42.45
N GLU A 200 6.24 42.70 -41.35
CA GLU A 200 6.27 44.13 -41.04
C GLU A 200 7.54 44.58 -40.25
N GLY A 201 8.52 43.72 -40.05
CA GLY A 201 9.83 44.05 -39.43
C GLY A 201 9.98 43.63 -37.97
N GLY A 202 9.00 42.94 -37.37
CA GLY A 202 9.04 42.42 -35.98
C GLY A 202 10.03 41.26 -35.82
N LYS A 203 10.58 41.12 -34.60
CA LYS A 203 11.52 40.02 -34.24
C LYS A 203 10.87 39.03 -33.30
N ILE A 204 10.84 37.73 -33.67
CA ILE A 204 10.38 36.66 -32.79
C ILE A 204 11.38 36.40 -31.67
N PRO A 205 10.98 36.46 -30.39
CA PRO A 205 11.84 36.12 -29.26
C PRO A 205 12.37 34.67 -29.33
N GLY A 206 13.63 34.45 -28.92
CA GLY A 206 14.30 33.15 -29.06
C GLY A 206 13.59 31.99 -28.36
N TYR A 207 12.98 32.23 -27.20
CA TYR A 207 12.21 31.24 -26.48
C TYR A 207 10.92 30.81 -27.23
N ALA A 208 10.27 31.73 -27.92
CA ALA A 208 9.08 31.43 -28.73
C ALA A 208 9.41 30.50 -29.91
N LYS A 209 10.61 30.67 -30.53
CA LYS A 209 11.07 29.82 -31.64
C LYS A 209 11.15 28.34 -31.23
N VAL A 210 11.60 28.05 -30.01
CA VAL A 210 11.70 26.67 -29.51
C VAL A 210 10.29 26.02 -29.44
N PHE A 211 9.30 26.75 -28.93
CA PHE A 211 7.93 26.23 -28.81
C PHE A 211 7.24 26.13 -30.16
N TYR A 212 7.50 27.05 -31.08
CA TYR A 212 7.01 26.97 -32.46
C TYR A 212 7.55 25.74 -33.17
N HIS A 213 8.85 25.44 -32.98
CA HIS A 213 9.43 24.22 -33.53
C HIS A 213 8.77 22.94 -32.99
N PHE A 214 8.45 22.89 -31.69
CA PHE A 214 7.68 21.79 -31.14
C PHE A 214 6.24 21.75 -31.71
N SER A 215 5.59 22.89 -31.88
CA SER A 215 4.24 22.96 -32.48
C SER A 215 4.23 22.53 -33.93
N ASP A 216 5.26 22.80 -34.71
CA ASP A 216 5.38 22.37 -36.11
C ASP A 216 5.38 20.83 -36.25
N ILE A 217 5.86 20.09 -35.23
CA ILE A 217 5.78 18.63 -35.16
C ILE A 217 4.31 18.19 -35.03
N PHE A 218 3.51 18.93 -34.27
CA PHE A 218 2.07 18.65 -34.13
C PHE A 218 1.29 19.06 -35.36
N ASP A 219 1.66 20.14 -36.03
CA ASP A 219 0.94 20.64 -37.23
C ASP A 219 1.16 19.71 -38.43
N SER A 220 2.40 19.19 -38.61
CA SER A 220 2.71 18.30 -39.73
C SER A 220 2.19 16.87 -39.51
N HIS A 221 2.08 16.37 -38.27
CA HIS A 221 1.67 15.01 -37.95
C HIS A 221 0.86 14.97 -36.63
N VAL A 222 -0.27 15.65 -36.58
CA VAL A 222 -1.11 15.79 -35.35
C VAL A 222 -1.36 14.46 -34.64
N VAL A 223 -1.67 13.41 -35.39
CA VAL A 223 -1.95 12.08 -34.79
C VAL A 223 -0.70 11.50 -34.14
N ILE A 224 0.44 11.53 -34.84
CA ILE A 224 1.70 10.96 -34.31
C ILE A 224 2.18 11.80 -33.12
N GLY A 225 2.16 13.13 -33.22
CA GLY A 225 2.53 14.04 -32.13
C GLY A 225 1.67 13.83 -30.88
N THR A 226 0.38 13.67 -31.05
CA THR A 226 -0.57 13.37 -29.95
C THR A 226 -0.27 12.03 -29.30
N VAL A 227 -0.05 10.97 -30.08
CA VAL A 227 0.29 9.65 -29.58
C VAL A 227 1.61 9.67 -28.78
N VAL A 228 2.63 10.31 -29.31
CA VAL A 228 3.95 10.45 -28.64
C VAL A 228 3.79 11.26 -27.35
N TYR A 229 3.05 12.35 -27.36
CA TYR A 229 2.78 13.17 -26.18
C TYR A 229 2.15 12.35 -25.05
N PHE A 230 1.04 11.66 -25.33
CA PHE A 230 0.39 10.83 -24.31
C PHE A 230 1.23 9.63 -23.91
N ALA A 231 2.00 9.04 -24.83
CA ALA A 231 2.93 7.96 -24.49
C ALA A 231 4.02 8.41 -23.49
N ILE A 232 4.54 9.62 -23.61
CA ILE A 232 5.48 10.21 -22.65
C ILE A 232 4.81 10.35 -21.27
N PHE A 233 3.57 10.84 -21.21
CA PHE A 233 2.86 10.98 -19.93
C PHE A 233 2.51 9.64 -19.30
N ILE A 234 2.10 8.65 -20.10
CA ILE A 234 1.87 7.28 -19.62
C ILE A 234 3.19 6.68 -19.13
N GLY A 235 4.29 6.86 -19.86
CA GLY A 235 5.62 6.43 -19.45
C GLY A 235 6.07 7.08 -18.13
N ALA A 236 5.86 8.40 -17.99
CA ALA A 236 6.12 9.13 -16.75
C ALA A 236 5.26 8.61 -15.58
N TRP A 237 3.97 8.34 -15.81
CA TRP A 237 3.08 7.74 -14.83
C TRP A 237 3.55 6.35 -14.37
N VAL A 238 3.95 5.48 -15.30
CA VAL A 238 4.52 4.16 -15.01
C VAL A 238 5.84 4.30 -14.23
N PHE A 239 6.69 5.26 -14.61
CA PHE A 239 7.93 5.56 -13.89
C PHE A 239 7.67 6.05 -12.46
N LEU A 240 6.69 6.94 -12.25
CA LEU A 240 6.27 7.39 -10.91
C LEU A 240 5.79 6.23 -10.03
N ARG A 241 5.23 5.18 -10.63
CA ARG A 241 4.80 3.97 -9.92
C ARG A 241 5.92 2.95 -9.70
N SER A 242 7.10 3.15 -10.29
CA SER A 242 8.23 2.24 -10.25
C SER A 242 8.93 2.20 -8.89
N ARG A 243 9.69 1.12 -8.62
CA ARG A 243 10.52 0.97 -7.42
C ARG A 243 11.63 2.03 -7.34
N TYR A 244 12.08 2.55 -8.49
CA TYR A 244 13.11 3.59 -8.56
C TYR A 244 12.62 4.92 -8.03
N PHE A 245 11.39 5.30 -8.38
CA PHE A 245 10.77 6.52 -7.87
C PHE A 245 10.49 6.46 -6.38
N LYS A 246 10.07 5.29 -5.85
CA LYS A 246 9.92 5.07 -4.40
C LYS A 246 11.23 5.32 -3.64
N LYS A 247 12.37 4.83 -4.17
CA LYS A 247 13.70 5.12 -3.58
C LYS A 247 14.03 6.61 -3.62
N LEU A 248 13.62 7.32 -4.66
CA LEU A 248 13.82 8.77 -4.76
C LEU A 248 12.97 9.52 -3.72
N LEU A 249 11.73 9.08 -3.50
CA LEU A 249 10.84 9.62 -2.48
C LEU A 249 11.35 9.42 -1.05
N ASP A 250 12.11 8.35 -0.78
CA ASP A 250 12.77 8.12 0.51
C ASP A 250 13.81 9.20 0.86
N HIS A 251 14.28 9.98 -0.12
CA HIS A 251 15.13 11.15 0.11
C HIS A 251 14.35 12.38 0.59
N VAL A 252 13.04 12.40 0.41
CA VAL A 252 12.18 13.47 0.95
C VAL A 252 11.91 13.18 2.43
N SER A 253 12.50 13.98 3.29
CA SER A 253 12.49 13.76 4.75
C SER A 253 11.09 13.58 5.35
N THR A 254 10.09 14.28 4.83
CA THR A 254 8.69 14.17 5.28
C THR A 254 8.07 12.81 4.94
N LEU A 255 8.27 12.33 3.72
CA LEU A 255 7.73 11.03 3.27
C LEU A 255 8.44 9.86 3.95
N ARG A 256 9.75 9.96 4.12
CA ARG A 256 10.53 8.99 4.88
C ARG A 256 10.02 8.87 6.33
N ARG A 257 9.86 10.00 7.04
CA ARG A 257 9.35 10.02 8.42
C ARG A 257 7.94 9.46 8.52
N PHE A 258 7.07 9.78 7.54
CA PHE A 258 5.72 9.21 7.50
C PHE A 258 5.76 7.69 7.37
N SER A 259 6.50 7.16 6.40
CA SER A 259 6.66 5.71 6.19
C SER A 259 7.26 5.01 7.42
N GLU A 260 8.25 5.61 8.07
CA GLU A 260 8.89 5.13 9.30
C GLU A 260 7.87 5.07 10.45
N MET A 261 7.08 6.12 10.62
CA MET A 261 6.07 6.20 11.68
C MET A 261 4.94 5.19 11.49
N VAL A 262 4.49 4.95 10.25
CA VAL A 262 3.49 3.93 9.94
C VAL A 262 4.00 2.53 10.28
N ASP A 263 5.24 2.20 9.90
CA ASP A 263 5.85 0.90 10.19
C ASP A 263 6.00 0.67 11.69
N HIS A 264 6.52 1.64 12.42
CA HIS A 264 6.64 1.56 13.87
C HIS A 264 5.29 1.47 14.59
N ALA A 265 4.26 2.21 14.14
CA ALA A 265 2.93 2.12 14.72
C ALA A 265 2.36 0.69 14.59
N ALA A 266 2.56 0.05 13.45
CA ALA A 266 2.14 -1.34 13.24
C ALA A 266 2.92 -2.34 14.11
N LEU A 267 4.25 -2.17 14.23
CA LEU A 267 5.11 -3.06 15.02
C LEU A 267 4.85 -2.92 16.52
N TRP A 268 4.73 -1.70 17.05
CA TRP A 268 4.40 -1.49 18.46
C TRP A 268 2.96 -1.87 18.79
N GLY A 269 2.03 -1.79 17.82
CA GLY A 269 0.70 -2.39 17.92
C GLY A 269 0.78 -3.90 18.14
N GLY A 270 1.59 -4.60 17.34
CA GLY A 270 1.89 -6.02 17.51
C GLY A 270 2.57 -6.33 18.86
N PHE A 271 3.54 -5.49 19.27
CA PHE A 271 4.22 -5.65 20.56
C PHE A 271 3.24 -5.62 21.73
N ARG A 272 2.32 -4.65 21.75
CA ARG A 272 1.25 -4.54 22.75
C ARG A 272 0.39 -5.81 22.83
N LEU A 273 0.07 -6.41 21.69
CA LEU A 273 -0.75 -7.62 21.64
C LEU A 273 0.02 -8.84 22.19
N LEU A 274 1.32 -8.90 21.94
CA LEU A 274 2.15 -10.04 22.31
C LEU A 274 2.62 -10.00 23.77
N ILE A 275 2.79 -8.82 24.37
CA ILE A 275 3.34 -8.69 25.73
C ILE A 275 2.44 -9.32 26.81
N ASP A 276 1.11 -9.37 26.55
CA ASP A 276 0.12 -9.99 27.44
C ASP A 276 -0.12 -11.48 27.13
N THR A 277 0.77 -12.09 26.35
CA THR A 277 0.70 -13.52 26.03
C THR A 277 1.68 -14.32 26.89
N SER A 278 1.54 -15.65 26.87
CA SER A 278 2.45 -16.58 27.55
C SER A 278 3.81 -16.74 26.83
N ILE A 279 4.10 -15.92 25.80
CA ILE A 279 5.36 -15.96 25.07
C ILE A 279 6.46 -15.34 25.92
N SER A 280 7.66 -15.93 25.78
CA SER A 280 8.85 -15.32 26.40
C SER A 280 9.03 -13.89 25.89
N PRO A 281 9.10 -12.90 26.78
CA PRO A 281 9.31 -11.50 26.38
C PRO A 281 10.53 -11.29 25.49
N GLN A 282 11.53 -12.15 25.58
CA GLN A 282 12.77 -12.07 24.80
C GLN A 282 12.60 -12.44 23.32
N THR A 283 11.53 -13.17 22.97
CA THR A 283 11.26 -13.60 21.58
C THR A 283 10.37 -12.63 20.82
N ILE A 284 9.61 -11.78 21.52
CA ILE A 284 8.68 -10.80 20.89
C ILE A 284 9.41 -9.88 19.90
N PRO A 285 10.57 -9.28 20.25
CA PRO A 285 11.28 -8.40 19.31
C PRO A 285 11.72 -9.11 18.02
N ASP A 286 12.19 -10.37 18.10
CA ASP A 286 12.60 -11.14 16.92
C ASP A 286 11.42 -11.41 15.98
N MET A 287 10.24 -11.74 16.54
CA MET A 287 9.01 -11.94 15.75
C MET A 287 8.58 -10.66 15.03
N LEU A 288 8.70 -9.52 15.69
CA LEU A 288 8.35 -8.23 15.11
C LEU A 288 9.39 -7.76 14.09
N ALA A 289 10.67 -8.03 14.31
CA ALA A 289 11.73 -7.75 13.34
C ALA A 289 11.49 -8.46 12.00
N GLN A 290 11.02 -9.72 12.03
CA GLN A 290 10.66 -10.46 10.81
C GLN A 290 9.45 -9.86 10.08
N SER A 291 8.61 -9.12 10.78
CA SER A 291 7.40 -8.50 10.26
C SER A 291 7.61 -7.05 9.82
N ALA A 292 8.79 -6.49 10.04
CA ALA A 292 9.13 -5.12 9.68
C ALA A 292 9.25 -4.94 8.17
N HIS A 293 8.64 -3.87 7.64
CA HIS A 293 8.71 -3.53 6.22
C HIS A 293 9.93 -2.66 5.88
N ARG A 294 10.45 -1.95 6.89
CA ARG A 294 11.61 -1.07 6.74
C ARG A 294 12.86 -1.67 7.38
N PRO A 295 14.02 -1.54 6.72
CA PRO A 295 15.28 -2.04 7.29
C PRO A 295 15.62 -1.36 8.63
N ASP A 296 15.39 -0.04 8.75
CA ASP A 296 15.66 0.72 9.97
C ASP A 296 14.87 0.17 11.17
N SER A 297 13.56 -0.11 10.98
CA SER A 297 12.70 -0.71 12.00
C SER A 297 13.12 -2.14 12.33
N LYS A 298 13.50 -2.92 11.32
CA LYS A 298 13.98 -4.29 11.50
C LYS A 298 15.23 -4.33 12.36
N GLU A 299 16.23 -3.52 12.03
CA GLU A 299 17.49 -3.43 12.79
C GLU A 299 17.25 -3.04 14.26
N ALA A 300 16.34 -2.07 14.51
CA ALA A 300 16.01 -1.65 15.86
C ALA A 300 15.36 -2.78 16.69
N PHE A 301 14.42 -3.54 16.10
CA PHE A 301 13.80 -4.66 16.79
C PHE A 301 14.76 -5.85 16.95
N GLU A 302 15.65 -6.15 16.00
CA GLU A 302 16.71 -7.13 16.14
C GLU A 302 17.69 -6.76 17.28
N ALA A 303 18.12 -5.49 17.33
CA ALA A 303 18.96 -4.99 18.40
C ALA A 303 18.27 -5.11 19.77
N LEU A 304 16.98 -4.78 19.86
CA LEU A 304 16.18 -4.98 21.06
C LEU A 304 16.19 -6.45 21.50
N GLY A 305 15.95 -7.38 20.56
CA GLY A 305 15.97 -8.82 20.84
C GLY A 305 17.32 -9.33 21.36
N VAL A 306 18.42 -8.87 20.77
CA VAL A 306 19.78 -9.21 21.23
C VAL A 306 20.03 -8.71 22.66
N MET A 307 19.63 -7.48 22.98
CA MET A 307 19.82 -6.90 24.32
C MET A 307 18.97 -7.64 25.38
N MET A 308 17.74 -7.99 25.02
CA MET A 308 16.84 -8.77 25.89
C MET A 308 17.40 -10.16 26.19
N LYS A 309 17.99 -10.84 25.19
CA LYS A 309 18.66 -12.15 25.38
C LYS A 309 19.92 -12.06 26.27
N ARG A 310 20.54 -10.88 26.32
CA ARG A 310 21.65 -10.59 27.25
C ARG A 310 21.19 -10.27 28.67
N GLY A 311 19.89 -10.31 28.95
CA GLY A 311 19.31 -10.06 30.28
C GLY A 311 19.11 -8.59 30.63
N MET A 312 19.21 -7.68 29.66
CA MET A 312 18.90 -6.26 29.89
C MET A 312 17.38 -6.08 30.06
N LYS A 313 16.97 -5.11 30.88
CA LYS A 313 15.57 -4.75 31.05
C LYS A 313 15.01 -4.05 29.81
N TYR A 314 13.71 -4.20 29.54
CA TYR A 314 13.04 -3.58 28.39
C TYR A 314 13.31 -2.08 28.25
N PRO A 315 13.10 -1.24 29.30
CA PRO A 315 13.30 0.21 29.16
C PRO A 315 14.70 0.58 28.68
N ASP A 316 15.72 -0.08 29.23
CA ASP A 316 17.12 0.20 28.90
C ASP A 316 17.49 -0.30 27.52
N SER A 317 16.98 -1.49 27.15
CA SER A 317 17.17 -2.07 25.82
C SER A 317 16.52 -1.20 24.75
N ILE A 318 15.30 -0.69 24.97
CA ILE A 318 14.60 0.19 24.03
C ILE A 318 15.36 1.51 23.82
N ARG A 319 15.91 2.10 24.89
CA ARG A 319 16.69 3.35 24.79
C ARG A 319 17.97 3.18 23.96
N GLN A 320 18.53 1.97 23.90
CA GLN A 320 19.80 1.66 23.23
C GLN A 320 19.61 1.00 21.86
N ALA A 321 18.43 0.48 21.53
CA ALA A 321 18.18 -0.30 20.34
C ALA A 321 18.12 0.54 19.02
N GLY A 322 18.26 1.85 19.10
CA GLY A 322 18.30 2.72 17.93
C GLY A 322 16.92 3.16 17.40
N PHE A 323 15.87 3.01 18.19
CA PHE A 323 14.56 3.56 17.83
C PHE A 323 14.60 5.09 17.71
N PRO A 324 13.80 5.69 16.79
CA PRO A 324 13.64 7.12 16.72
C PRO A 324 13.28 7.72 18.09
N SER A 325 13.86 8.86 18.43
CA SER A 325 13.76 9.42 19.78
C SER A 325 12.32 9.70 20.25
N TYR A 326 11.41 9.99 19.31
CA TYR A 326 9.99 10.23 19.58
C TYR A 326 9.18 8.94 19.84
N ILE A 327 9.74 7.77 19.50
CA ILE A 327 9.14 6.46 19.78
C ILE A 327 9.85 5.79 20.95
N GLY A 328 11.18 5.77 20.90
CA GLY A 328 12.00 5.07 21.90
C GLY A 328 11.80 5.59 23.32
N LYS A 329 11.59 6.91 23.49
CA LYS A 329 11.28 7.50 24.79
C LYS A 329 9.91 7.08 25.32
N ASP A 330 8.89 7.16 24.48
CA ASP A 330 7.51 6.81 24.84
C ASP A 330 7.41 5.30 25.13
N ALA A 331 8.03 4.45 24.30
CA ALA A 331 8.05 2.99 24.48
C ALA A 331 8.83 2.57 25.73
N ALA A 332 10.00 3.16 25.98
CA ALA A 332 10.78 2.88 27.18
C ALA A 332 10.02 3.30 28.45
N SER A 333 9.35 4.46 28.42
CA SER A 333 8.51 4.90 29.52
C SER A 333 7.30 3.99 29.75
N ALA A 334 6.65 3.52 28.70
CA ALA A 334 5.55 2.58 28.81
C ALA A 334 5.99 1.25 29.44
N MET A 335 7.18 0.77 29.09
CA MET A 335 7.74 -0.47 29.63
C MET A 335 8.35 -0.33 31.03
N ASP A 336 8.54 0.89 31.51
CA ASP A 336 8.99 1.19 32.88
C ASP A 336 7.83 1.21 33.91
N ALA A 337 6.58 1.13 33.42
CA ALA A 337 5.39 1.09 34.27
C ALA A 337 5.38 -0.18 35.16
N PRO A 338 4.89 -0.08 36.41
CA PRO A 338 4.94 -1.16 37.38
C PRO A 338 3.91 -2.24 37.09
N GLY A 339 4.38 -3.41 36.66
CA GLY A 339 3.54 -4.60 36.42
C GLY A 339 2.93 -4.63 35.02
N LEU A 340 2.56 -5.86 34.58
CA LEU A 340 2.12 -6.14 33.22
C LEU A 340 0.87 -5.36 32.82
N VAL A 341 -0.09 -5.20 33.70
CA VAL A 341 -1.35 -4.46 33.42
C VAL A 341 -1.04 -2.99 33.12
N ALA A 342 -0.23 -2.32 33.95
CA ALA A 342 0.15 -0.94 33.73
C ALA A 342 0.99 -0.77 32.46
N GLN A 343 1.87 -1.71 32.15
CA GLN A 343 2.64 -1.71 30.89
C GLN A 343 1.74 -1.83 29.67
N THR A 344 0.76 -2.75 29.70
CA THR A 344 -0.20 -2.93 28.60
C THR A 344 -1.06 -1.69 28.39
N GLU A 345 -1.47 -1.05 29.46
CA GLU A 345 -2.25 0.20 29.44
C GLU A 345 -1.42 1.37 28.87
N ALA A 346 -0.18 1.53 29.33
CA ALA A 346 0.76 2.53 28.85
C ALA A 346 1.12 2.32 27.35
N LEU A 347 1.32 1.08 26.91
CA LEU A 347 1.53 0.75 25.50
C LEU A 347 0.28 1.04 24.67
N THR A 348 -0.91 0.82 25.20
CA THR A 348 -2.17 1.17 24.53
C THR A 348 -2.28 2.68 24.33
N MET A 349 -1.96 3.46 25.36
CA MET A 349 -1.89 4.92 25.28
C MET A 349 -0.85 5.38 24.23
N MET A 350 0.36 4.83 24.29
CA MET A 350 1.42 5.11 23.32
C MET A 350 0.96 4.84 21.89
N ASN A 351 0.33 3.68 21.63
CA ASN A 351 -0.15 3.33 20.31
C ASN A 351 -1.26 4.28 19.81
N ASN A 352 -2.12 4.77 20.70
CA ASN A 352 -3.11 5.79 20.35
C ASN A 352 -2.45 7.12 19.97
N ILE A 353 -1.43 7.53 20.70
CA ILE A 353 -0.64 8.74 20.39
C ILE A 353 0.08 8.56 19.04
N MET A 354 0.70 7.41 18.81
CA MET A 354 1.36 7.11 17.52
C MET A 354 0.36 7.18 16.36
N ALA A 355 -0.83 6.63 16.52
CA ALA A 355 -1.87 6.69 15.50
C ALA A 355 -2.31 8.14 15.18
N MET A 356 -2.49 8.99 16.20
CA MET A 356 -2.77 10.42 15.99
C MET A 356 -1.62 11.11 15.26
N ARG A 357 -0.36 10.82 15.61
CA ARG A 357 0.82 11.35 14.91
C ARG A 357 0.89 10.88 13.44
N VAL A 358 0.52 9.63 13.16
CA VAL A 358 0.43 9.12 11.78
C VAL A 358 -0.62 9.88 10.98
N GLU A 359 -1.81 10.13 11.56
CA GLU A 359 -2.85 10.95 10.92
C GLU A 359 -2.37 12.39 10.65
N GLU A 360 -1.75 13.04 11.63
CA GLU A 360 -1.19 14.38 11.49
C GLU A 360 -0.11 14.44 10.39
N MET A 361 0.75 13.43 10.31
CA MET A 361 1.76 13.35 9.25
C MET A 361 1.13 13.08 7.89
N ALA A 362 0.06 12.27 7.81
CA ALA A 362 -0.70 12.08 6.59
C ALA A 362 -1.27 13.40 6.07
N ASP A 363 -1.86 14.22 6.96
CA ASP A 363 -2.37 15.55 6.61
C ASP A 363 -1.26 16.49 6.08
N LYS A 364 -0.06 16.45 6.69
CA LYS A 364 1.11 17.20 6.20
C LYS A 364 1.57 16.75 4.81
N VAL A 365 1.61 15.44 4.56
CA VAL A 365 1.97 14.88 3.25
C VAL A 365 0.98 15.33 2.19
N VAL A 366 -0.31 15.30 2.49
CA VAL A 366 -1.38 15.75 1.59
C VAL A 366 -1.27 17.24 1.30
N THR A 367 -1.13 18.06 2.34
CA THR A 367 -0.96 19.53 2.20
C THR A 367 0.26 19.85 1.33
N PHE A 368 1.38 19.16 1.54
CA PHE A 368 2.58 19.31 0.70
C PHE A 368 2.30 18.95 -0.75
N SER A 369 1.60 17.84 -1.00
CA SER A 369 1.20 17.44 -2.36
C SER A 369 0.31 18.49 -3.04
N HIS A 370 -0.65 19.04 -2.30
CA HIS A 370 -1.55 20.09 -2.81
C HIS A 370 -0.77 21.36 -3.19
N ILE A 371 0.14 21.83 -2.32
CA ILE A 371 1.00 22.98 -2.60
C ILE A 371 1.87 22.73 -3.84
N ALA A 372 2.48 21.55 -3.95
CA ALA A 372 3.33 21.20 -5.08
C ALA A 372 2.55 21.23 -6.41
N VAL A 373 1.35 20.66 -6.44
CA VAL A 373 0.48 20.66 -7.64
C VAL A 373 -0.01 22.06 -7.98
N THR A 374 -0.39 22.86 -6.98
CA THR A 374 -0.82 24.25 -7.19
C THR A 374 0.30 25.10 -7.79
N LEU A 375 1.53 24.97 -7.26
CA LEU A 375 2.71 25.65 -7.81
C LEU A 375 3.01 25.20 -9.24
N ALA A 376 2.96 23.90 -9.51
CA ALA A 376 3.17 23.37 -10.86
C ALA A 376 2.11 23.88 -11.84
N SER A 377 0.84 23.90 -11.43
CA SER A 377 -0.27 24.43 -12.25
C SER A 377 -0.12 25.93 -12.51
N SER A 378 0.31 26.71 -11.50
CA SER A 378 0.53 28.15 -11.64
C SER A 378 1.69 28.45 -12.59
N LEU A 379 2.81 27.71 -12.48
CA LEU A 379 3.94 27.83 -13.39
C LEU A 379 3.57 27.45 -14.83
N MET A 380 2.71 26.43 -14.98
CA MET A 380 2.20 26.01 -16.28
C MET A 380 1.34 27.12 -16.93
N ILE A 381 0.39 27.69 -16.20
CA ILE A 381 -0.46 28.79 -16.69
C ILE A 381 0.41 30.00 -17.07
N MET A 382 1.36 30.36 -16.22
CA MET A 382 2.30 31.45 -16.50
C MET A 382 3.15 31.16 -17.75
N GLY A 383 3.60 29.90 -17.94
CA GLY A 383 4.30 29.47 -19.14
C GLY A 383 3.45 29.62 -20.40
N ILE A 384 2.18 29.20 -20.36
CA ILE A 384 1.23 29.35 -21.47
C ILE A 384 1.02 30.85 -21.81
N MET A 385 0.80 31.70 -20.79
CA MET A 385 0.66 33.13 -20.98
C MET A 385 1.93 33.77 -21.56
N ALA A 386 3.09 33.41 -21.06
CA ALA A 386 4.38 33.89 -21.58
C ALA A 386 4.61 33.50 -23.05
N LEU A 387 4.12 32.32 -23.46
CA LEU A 387 4.24 31.82 -24.83
C LEU A 387 3.25 32.43 -25.80
N THR A 388 2.07 32.83 -25.32
CA THR A 388 0.98 33.29 -26.17
C THR A 388 0.86 34.84 -26.21
N ILE A 389 0.89 35.46 -25.03
CA ILE A 389 0.60 36.90 -24.90
C ILE A 389 1.87 37.75 -24.96
N LEU A 390 2.94 37.35 -24.28
CA LEU A 390 4.14 38.17 -24.17
C LEU A 390 4.80 38.47 -25.52
N PRO A 391 4.92 37.54 -26.48
CA PRO A 391 5.46 37.84 -27.78
C PRO A 391 4.63 38.88 -28.55
N VAL A 392 3.29 38.82 -28.48
CA VAL A 392 2.43 39.79 -29.14
C VAL A 392 2.67 41.20 -28.58
N MET A 393 2.70 41.35 -27.26
CA MET A 393 2.96 42.64 -26.62
C MET A 393 4.35 43.21 -26.95
N ILE A 394 5.39 42.36 -26.97
CA ILE A 394 6.75 42.83 -27.31
C ILE A 394 6.83 43.31 -28.77
N THR A 395 6.10 42.64 -29.67
CA THR A 395 6.14 43.01 -31.09
C THR A 395 5.39 44.32 -31.34
N GLU A 396 4.23 44.52 -30.71
CA GLU A 396 3.50 45.79 -30.77
C GLU A 396 4.34 46.97 -30.20
N LEU A 397 5.08 46.74 -29.10
CA LEU A 397 5.92 47.76 -28.47
C LEU A 397 7.12 48.17 -29.32
N HIS A 398 7.57 47.30 -30.25
CA HIS A 398 8.67 47.60 -31.16
C HIS A 398 8.22 48.24 -32.48
N LEU A 399 6.92 48.20 -32.76
CA LEU A 399 6.27 48.82 -33.92
C LEU A 399 5.70 50.20 -33.62
N ALA A 400 5.55 50.56 -32.34
CA ALA A 400 5.12 51.88 -31.86
C ALA A 400 6.33 52.76 -31.54
#